data_228350b77a6f150e2b776cb4f328e132
#
_entry.id   228350b77a6f150e2b776cb4f328e132
#
_cell.length_a   1.000
_cell.length_b   1.000
_cell.length_c   1.000
_cell.angle_alpha   90.00
_cell.angle_beta   90.00
_cell.angle_gamma   90.00
#
_symmetry.space_group_name_H-M   'P 1'
#
loop_
_entity.id
_entity.type
_entity.pdbx_description
1 polymer ?
#
loop_
_entity_poly.entity_id
_entity_poly.type
_entity_poly.pdbx_seq_one_letter_code
_entity_poly.pdbx_strand_id
1 'polypeptide(L)'
;MEKDMASLTFYGGVGEIGGNKFLVEDGDTKIFLDHGQSFSFGEEFSTGWLSPRGRFGLRDHFALNLIPKIKGLYSEASLAPTDYPYVDPEFQGVFISHIHYDHNAHIRYLDEGIPIYLGETTKRMLDSWETTGIGRYGKHDYRTFKTGKNQVIDDIEVEPVHVDHSTPAAYGFIVHTSEGAVVYTGDFRLHGPK
;
A
#
# COMPACT_ATOMS: atom_id res chain seq x y z
N MET A 1 28.37 -11.11 11.10
CA MET A 1 27.50 -10.07 10.50
C MET A 1 26.40 -9.85 11.53
N GLU A 2 26.30 -8.63 12.06
CA GLU A 2 25.13 -8.27 12.84
C GLU A 2 23.93 -8.41 11.91
N LYS A 3 22.92 -9.16 12.30
CA LYS A 3 21.67 -9.29 11.54
C LYS A 3 20.96 -7.95 11.75
N ASP A 4 20.60 -7.27 10.67
CA ASP A 4 19.82 -6.04 10.77
C ASP A 4 18.53 -6.37 11.53
N MET A 5 18.21 -5.54 12.53
CA MET A 5 17.01 -5.72 13.36
C MET A 5 15.77 -5.48 12.52
N ALA A 6 14.69 -6.21 12.82
CA ALA A 6 13.40 -5.93 12.19
C ALA A 6 12.95 -4.50 12.51
N SER A 7 12.41 -3.78 11.54
CA SER A 7 11.95 -2.41 11.70
C SER A 7 10.54 -2.18 11.15
N LEU A 8 9.85 -1.20 11.73
CA LEU A 8 8.54 -0.74 11.30
C LEU A 8 8.58 0.78 11.12
N THR A 9 8.40 1.23 9.86
CA THR A 9 8.40 2.66 9.51
C THR A 9 7.02 3.10 9.02
N PHE A 10 6.53 4.22 9.55
CA PHE A 10 5.23 4.79 9.20
C PHE A 10 5.44 5.96 8.23
N TYR A 11 4.94 5.80 6.99
CA TYR A 11 4.98 6.85 5.96
C TYR A 11 3.65 7.57 5.77
N GLY A 12 2.62 7.21 6.53
CA GLY A 12 1.28 7.80 6.54
C GLY A 12 0.33 7.00 7.43
N GLY A 13 -0.87 7.50 7.68
CA GLY A 13 -1.87 6.84 8.52
C GLY A 13 -1.64 7.01 10.02
N VAL A 14 -0.79 7.95 10.44
CA VAL A 14 -0.53 8.24 11.86
C VAL A 14 -1.07 9.62 12.22
N GLY A 15 -2.02 9.68 13.16
CA GLY A 15 -2.67 10.91 13.55
C GLY A 15 -3.65 11.47 12.53
N GLU A 16 -4.02 10.68 11.53
CA GLU A 16 -4.94 11.01 10.46
C GLU A 16 -5.86 9.81 10.15
N ILE A 17 -6.90 10.02 9.32
CA ILE A 17 -7.74 8.94 8.83
C ILE A 17 -7.31 8.59 7.41
N GLY A 18 -7.01 7.29 7.18
CA GLY A 18 -6.55 6.79 5.89
C GLY A 18 -5.11 7.18 5.56
N GLY A 19 -4.70 6.98 4.33
CA GLY A 19 -3.33 7.26 3.87
C GLY A 19 -2.30 6.24 4.34
N ASN A 20 -2.75 5.07 4.77
CA ASN A 20 -1.92 4.04 5.37
C ASN A 20 -0.78 3.61 4.45
N LYS A 21 0.45 3.68 4.97
CA LYS A 21 1.69 3.26 4.32
C LYS A 21 2.69 2.83 5.39
N PHE A 22 2.71 1.55 5.72
CA PHE A 22 3.59 1.01 6.75
C PHE A 22 4.62 0.09 6.13
N LEU A 23 5.89 0.42 6.29
CA LEU A 23 7.00 -0.40 5.84
C LEU A 23 7.46 -1.32 6.97
N VAL A 24 7.49 -2.61 6.70
CA VAL A 24 8.12 -3.63 7.54
C VAL A 24 9.38 -4.09 6.84
N GLU A 25 10.50 -4.07 7.56
CA GLU A 25 11.79 -4.56 7.08
C GLU A 25 12.33 -5.62 8.04
N ASP A 26 12.88 -6.71 7.51
CA ASP A 26 13.60 -7.74 8.27
C ASP A 26 14.73 -8.29 7.40
N GLY A 27 15.97 -8.03 7.80
CA GLY A 27 17.13 -8.27 6.96
C GLY A 27 17.06 -7.49 5.65
N ASP A 28 17.18 -8.20 4.52
CA ASP A 28 17.08 -7.60 3.18
C ASP A 28 15.62 -7.53 2.65
N THR A 29 14.66 -8.08 3.40
CA THR A 29 13.26 -8.14 2.98
C THR A 29 12.48 -6.90 3.41
N LYS A 30 11.82 -6.24 2.45
CA LYS A 30 11.04 -5.02 2.64
C LYS A 30 9.66 -5.15 2.04
N ILE A 31 8.63 -5.03 2.86
CA ILE A 31 7.24 -5.05 2.39
C ILE A 31 6.46 -3.86 2.91
N PHE A 32 5.54 -3.35 2.10
CA PHE A 32 4.56 -2.36 2.54
C PHE A 32 3.22 -3.01 2.91
N LEU A 33 2.60 -2.47 3.94
CA LEU A 33 1.20 -2.72 4.29
C LEU A 33 0.40 -1.48 3.94
N ASP A 34 -0.45 -1.62 2.93
CA ASP A 34 -1.21 -0.58 2.25
C ASP A 34 -0.36 0.53 1.58
N HIS A 35 -0.97 1.23 0.64
CA HIS A 35 -0.38 2.39 -0.02
C HIS A 35 -1.49 3.34 -0.48
N GLY A 36 -2.19 3.91 0.48
CA GLY A 36 -3.42 4.67 0.27
C GLY A 36 -3.25 6.18 0.28
N GLN A 37 -4.37 6.88 0.13
CA GLN A 37 -4.47 8.34 0.20
C GLN A 37 -5.21 8.76 1.47
N SER A 38 -4.67 9.71 2.22
CA SER A 38 -5.32 10.30 3.39
C SER A 38 -6.63 11.02 3.03
N PHE A 39 -7.59 11.03 3.94
CA PHE A 39 -8.79 11.88 3.81
C PHE A 39 -8.47 13.37 3.92
N SER A 40 -7.42 13.74 4.63
CA SER A 40 -6.90 15.12 4.73
C SER A 40 -5.98 15.53 3.58
N PHE A 41 -5.90 14.71 2.51
CA PHE A 41 -5.00 14.91 1.39
C PHE A 41 -5.17 16.29 0.74
N GLY A 42 -4.15 17.13 0.91
CA GLY A 42 -4.09 18.47 0.30
C GLY A 42 -4.91 19.54 1.02
N GLU A 43 -5.48 19.29 2.20
CA GLU A 43 -6.23 20.28 2.99
C GLU A 43 -5.42 21.54 3.32
N GLU A 44 -4.09 21.39 3.44
CA GLU A 44 -3.18 22.53 3.64
C GLU A 44 -3.18 23.51 2.46
N PHE A 45 -3.57 23.06 1.27
CA PHE A 45 -3.51 23.84 0.04
C PHE A 45 -4.87 24.23 -0.52
N SER A 46 -5.94 23.54 -0.11
CA SER A 46 -7.28 23.74 -0.64
C SER A 46 -8.35 23.34 0.36
N THR A 47 -9.39 24.16 0.48
CA THR A 47 -10.59 23.84 1.29
C THR A 47 -11.50 22.82 0.62
N GLY A 48 -11.21 22.43 -0.61
CA GLY A 48 -11.92 21.40 -1.36
C GLY A 48 -10.99 20.23 -1.67
N TRP A 49 -11.52 19.30 -2.45
CA TRP A 49 -10.75 18.14 -2.89
C TRP A 49 -9.58 18.55 -3.80
N LEU A 50 -8.34 18.31 -3.36
CA LEU A 50 -7.17 18.54 -4.18
C LEU A 50 -6.98 17.36 -5.16
N SER A 51 -6.92 17.66 -6.46
CA SER A 51 -6.68 16.66 -7.50
C SER A 51 -5.40 16.99 -8.27
N PRO A 52 -4.26 16.37 -7.92
CA PRO A 52 -3.03 16.51 -8.67
C PRO A 52 -3.18 16.10 -10.13
N ARG A 53 -2.45 16.75 -11.02
CA ARG A 53 -2.57 16.56 -12.45
C ARG A 53 -1.94 15.25 -12.89
N GLY A 54 -2.75 14.23 -13.18
CA GLY A 54 -2.31 12.87 -13.48
C GLY A 54 -1.26 12.75 -14.61
N ARG A 55 -1.27 13.67 -15.61
CA ARG A 55 -0.28 13.70 -16.71
C ARG A 55 1.14 14.04 -16.27
N PHE A 56 1.32 14.54 -15.05
CA PHE A 56 2.62 14.89 -14.48
C PHE A 56 3.12 13.88 -13.44
N GLY A 57 2.60 12.65 -13.47
CA GLY A 57 3.04 11.59 -12.57
C GLY A 57 3.06 12.06 -11.12
N LEU A 58 4.20 11.90 -10.45
CA LEU A 58 4.40 12.31 -9.05
C LEU A 58 4.87 13.76 -8.85
N ARG A 59 5.03 14.55 -9.91
CA ARG A 59 5.56 15.91 -9.80
C ARG A 59 4.79 16.80 -8.83
N ASP A 60 3.46 16.89 -9.00
CA ASP A 60 2.61 17.72 -8.13
C ASP A 60 2.56 17.14 -6.70
N HIS A 61 2.54 15.81 -6.58
CA HIS A 61 2.55 15.12 -5.29
C HIS A 61 3.82 15.43 -4.48
N PHE A 62 4.97 15.39 -5.13
CA PHE A 62 6.26 15.70 -4.47
C PHE A 62 6.43 17.19 -4.17
N ALA A 63 5.96 18.06 -5.06
CA ALA A 63 6.02 19.52 -4.85
C ALA A 63 5.19 19.97 -3.64
N LEU A 64 4.10 19.25 -3.34
CA LEU A 64 3.17 19.56 -2.26
C LEU A 64 3.31 18.61 -1.05
N ASN A 65 4.33 17.75 -1.04
CA ASN A 65 4.55 16.72 0.01
C ASN A 65 3.35 15.81 0.29
N LEU A 66 2.56 15.48 -0.74
CA LEU A 66 1.36 14.66 -0.62
C LEU A 66 1.64 13.16 -0.62
N ILE A 67 2.81 12.76 -1.09
CA ILE A 67 3.32 11.38 -1.11
C ILE A 67 4.79 11.43 -0.65
N PRO A 68 5.23 10.48 0.19
CA PRO A 68 6.63 10.40 0.61
C PRO A 68 7.56 10.06 -0.56
N LYS A 69 8.77 10.64 -0.57
CA LYS A 69 9.82 10.31 -1.53
C LYS A 69 10.58 9.09 -1.06
N ILE A 70 10.25 7.91 -1.61
CA ILE A 70 10.85 6.64 -1.23
C ILE A 70 11.62 6.08 -2.43
N LYS A 71 12.92 5.84 -2.23
CA LYS A 71 13.82 5.32 -3.26
C LYS A 71 13.45 3.87 -3.61
N GLY A 72 13.46 3.52 -4.90
CA GLY A 72 13.17 2.15 -5.36
C GLY A 72 11.71 1.72 -5.23
N LEU A 73 10.77 2.64 -4.94
CA LEU A 73 9.36 2.31 -4.79
C LEU A 73 8.51 2.65 -6.02
N TYR A 74 8.83 3.74 -6.71
CA TYR A 74 7.98 4.30 -7.75
C TYR A 74 8.47 3.97 -9.15
N SER A 75 7.53 3.79 -10.09
CA SER A 75 7.83 3.50 -11.49
C SER A 75 8.57 4.66 -12.17
N GLU A 76 9.43 4.32 -13.14
CA GLU A 76 10.14 5.29 -13.96
C GLU A 76 9.17 6.29 -14.62
N ALA A 77 8.05 5.79 -15.15
CA ALA A 77 7.02 6.62 -15.77
C ALA A 77 6.39 7.63 -14.80
N SER A 78 6.18 7.24 -13.54
CA SER A 78 5.65 8.12 -12.49
C SER A 78 6.65 9.19 -12.07
N LEU A 79 7.95 8.88 -12.11
CA LEU A 79 9.05 9.77 -11.73
C LEU A 79 9.54 10.67 -12.87
N ALA A 80 9.35 10.28 -14.13
CA ALA A 80 9.89 10.99 -15.32
C ALA A 80 9.61 12.51 -15.33
N PRO A 81 8.45 13.03 -14.85
CA PRO A 81 8.21 14.47 -14.77
C PRO A 81 8.78 15.15 -13.51
N THR A 82 9.56 14.45 -12.71
CA THR A 82 10.12 14.93 -11.42
C THR A 82 11.64 15.04 -11.49
N ASP A 83 12.24 15.69 -10.48
CA ASP A 83 13.69 15.69 -10.27
C ASP A 83 14.18 14.53 -9.40
N TYR A 84 13.27 13.61 -8.98
CA TYR A 84 13.60 12.48 -8.15
C TYR A 84 14.09 11.32 -9.03
N PRO A 85 15.30 10.78 -8.77
CA PRO A 85 15.90 9.78 -9.64
C PRO A 85 15.15 8.43 -9.53
N TYR A 86 14.96 7.79 -10.68
CA TYR A 86 14.55 6.38 -10.71
C TYR A 86 15.73 5.49 -10.29
N VAL A 87 15.45 4.48 -9.54
CA VAL A 87 16.32 3.33 -9.26
C VAL A 87 15.48 2.05 -9.30
N ASP A 88 16.14 0.93 -9.54
CA ASP A 88 15.48 -0.37 -9.57
C ASP A 88 14.72 -0.65 -8.28
N PRO A 89 13.62 -1.42 -8.33
CA PRO A 89 12.80 -1.76 -7.16
C PRO A 89 13.60 -2.40 -6.03
N GLU A 90 13.38 -1.93 -4.80
CA GLU A 90 14.03 -2.44 -3.59
C GLU A 90 13.03 -3.17 -2.65
N PHE A 91 11.78 -3.35 -3.08
CA PHE A 91 10.70 -3.90 -2.24
C PHE A 91 10.21 -5.23 -2.80
N GLN A 92 10.00 -6.21 -1.91
CA GLN A 92 9.56 -7.56 -2.26
C GLN A 92 8.04 -7.67 -2.32
N GLY A 93 7.29 -6.64 -1.89
CA GLY A 93 5.85 -6.63 -2.06
C GLY A 93 5.12 -5.49 -1.37
N VAL A 94 3.88 -5.28 -1.82
CA VAL A 94 2.90 -4.40 -1.16
C VAL A 94 1.64 -5.20 -0.88
N PHE A 95 1.25 -5.29 0.38
CA PHE A 95 0.06 -6.01 0.83
C PHE A 95 -1.11 -5.04 1.00
N ILE A 96 -2.19 -5.24 0.26
CA ILE A 96 -3.39 -4.41 0.32
C ILE A 96 -4.45 -5.09 1.18
N SER A 97 -4.83 -4.40 2.26
CA SER A 97 -5.80 -4.90 3.22
C SER A 97 -7.21 -5.00 2.64
N HIS A 98 -7.65 -3.99 1.90
CA HIS A 98 -8.97 -3.97 1.27
C HIS A 98 -9.10 -2.91 0.17
N ILE A 99 -10.29 -2.79 -0.43
CA ILE A 99 -10.51 -2.02 -1.65
C ILE A 99 -10.63 -0.49 -1.43
N HIS A 100 -10.79 0.01 -0.22
CA HIS A 100 -11.00 1.43 -0.01
C HIS A 100 -9.81 2.28 -0.47
N TYR A 101 -10.11 3.46 -0.99
CA TYR A 101 -9.17 4.36 -1.64
C TYR A 101 -8.02 4.82 -0.73
N ASP A 102 -8.31 4.99 0.53
CA ASP A 102 -7.34 5.39 1.56
C ASP A 102 -6.34 4.28 1.94
N HIS A 103 -6.51 3.07 1.36
CA HIS A 103 -5.59 1.94 1.49
C HIS A 103 -4.86 1.57 0.19
N ASN A 104 -5.38 1.97 -0.99
CA ASN A 104 -4.83 1.51 -2.26
C ASN A 104 -4.64 2.58 -3.34
N ALA A 105 -5.07 3.83 -3.13
CA ALA A 105 -5.10 4.85 -4.18
C ALA A 105 -3.76 5.10 -4.87
N HIS A 106 -2.67 4.94 -4.16
CA HIS A 106 -1.34 5.27 -4.65
C HIS A 106 -0.55 4.08 -5.23
N ILE A 107 -1.14 2.86 -5.26
CA ILE A 107 -0.49 1.70 -5.91
C ILE A 107 -0.20 1.97 -7.39
N ARG A 108 -0.99 2.80 -8.04
CA ARG A 108 -0.81 3.23 -9.43
C ARG A 108 0.54 3.87 -9.76
N TYR A 109 1.26 4.33 -8.75
CA TYR A 109 2.56 4.98 -8.91
C TYR A 109 3.73 4.06 -8.63
N LEU A 110 3.45 2.88 -8.08
CA LEU A 110 4.47 1.89 -7.73
C LEU A 110 5.16 1.32 -8.98
N ASP A 111 6.37 0.86 -8.82
CA ASP A 111 7.08 0.17 -9.88
C ASP A 111 6.36 -1.15 -10.24
N GLU A 112 6.27 -1.46 -11.54
CA GLU A 112 5.60 -2.65 -12.03
C GLU A 112 6.32 -3.96 -11.62
N GLY A 113 7.59 -3.87 -11.25
CA GLY A 113 8.40 -4.99 -10.73
C GLY A 113 8.08 -5.36 -9.29
N ILE A 114 7.34 -4.52 -8.55
CA ILE A 114 6.95 -4.79 -7.16
C ILE A 114 5.62 -5.56 -7.14
N PRO A 115 5.59 -6.81 -6.63
CA PRO A 115 4.36 -7.58 -6.53
C PRO A 115 3.35 -6.93 -5.59
N ILE A 116 2.06 -6.96 -5.96
CA ILE A 116 0.96 -6.49 -5.12
C ILE A 116 0.13 -7.67 -4.66
N TYR A 117 0.11 -7.88 -3.34
CA TYR A 117 -0.64 -8.95 -2.68
C TYR A 117 -1.96 -8.43 -2.16
N LEU A 118 -3.08 -9.11 -2.49
CA LEU A 118 -4.42 -8.70 -2.07
C LEU A 118 -5.38 -9.90 -2.08
N GLY A 119 -6.50 -9.77 -1.35
CA GLY A 119 -7.54 -10.81 -1.34
C GLY A 119 -8.14 -11.02 -2.73
N GLU A 120 -8.53 -12.26 -3.08
CA GLU A 120 -9.12 -12.57 -4.40
C GLU A 120 -10.35 -11.70 -4.72
N THR A 121 -11.21 -11.45 -3.73
CA THR A 121 -12.40 -10.62 -3.94
C THR A 121 -12.00 -9.15 -4.11
N THR A 122 -11.02 -8.66 -3.35
CA THR A 122 -10.46 -7.32 -3.52
C THR A 122 -9.93 -7.13 -4.93
N LYS A 123 -9.21 -8.14 -5.48
CA LYS A 123 -8.73 -8.09 -6.87
C LYS A 123 -9.87 -7.98 -7.90
N ARG A 124 -10.93 -8.78 -7.73
CA ARG A 124 -12.10 -8.72 -8.63
C ARG A 124 -12.79 -7.35 -8.58
N MET A 125 -12.88 -6.74 -7.40
CA MET A 125 -13.44 -5.39 -7.24
C MET A 125 -12.55 -4.36 -7.91
N LEU A 126 -11.24 -4.46 -7.75
CA LEU A 126 -10.25 -3.59 -8.38
C LEU A 126 -10.36 -3.65 -9.92
N ASP A 127 -10.46 -4.85 -10.50
CA ASP A 127 -10.66 -5.05 -11.94
C ASP A 127 -11.98 -4.43 -12.45
N SER A 128 -13.04 -4.57 -11.64
CA SER A 128 -14.32 -3.95 -11.96
C SER A 128 -14.23 -2.42 -11.95
N TRP A 129 -13.53 -1.84 -11.00
CA TRP A 129 -13.33 -0.40 -10.90
C TRP A 129 -12.47 0.15 -12.04
N GLU A 130 -11.42 -0.56 -12.44
CA GLU A 130 -10.65 -0.18 -13.65
C GLU A 130 -11.51 -0.24 -14.91
N THR A 131 -12.29 -1.31 -15.09
CA THR A 131 -13.17 -1.48 -16.25
C THR A 131 -14.23 -0.39 -16.35
N THR A 132 -14.78 0.05 -15.23
CA THR A 132 -15.81 1.10 -15.14
C THR A 132 -15.23 2.50 -15.08
N GLY A 133 -13.91 2.65 -14.98
CA GLY A 133 -13.22 3.94 -14.89
C GLY A 133 -13.33 4.63 -13.53
N ILE A 134 -13.81 3.93 -12.49
CA ILE A 134 -13.86 4.42 -11.11
C ILE A 134 -12.44 4.54 -10.52
N GLY A 135 -11.56 3.59 -10.84
CA GLY A 135 -10.17 3.56 -10.41
C GLY A 135 -9.21 3.41 -11.58
N ARG A 136 -7.95 3.76 -11.36
CA ARG A 136 -6.84 3.50 -12.29
C ARG A 136 -5.66 3.06 -11.46
N TYR A 137 -5.35 1.76 -11.49
CA TYR A 137 -4.37 1.17 -10.61
C TYR A 137 -3.07 0.76 -11.33
N GLY A 138 -3.12 0.63 -12.65
CA GLY A 138 -1.97 0.28 -13.48
C GLY A 138 -1.74 -1.23 -13.61
N LYS A 139 -0.71 -1.55 -14.37
CA LYS A 139 -0.30 -2.94 -14.57
C LYS A 139 0.72 -3.31 -13.50
N HIS A 140 0.41 -4.34 -12.72
CA HIS A 140 1.30 -4.88 -11.68
C HIS A 140 1.23 -6.40 -11.68
N ASP A 141 2.21 -7.06 -11.08
CA ASP A 141 2.17 -8.47 -10.74
C ASP A 141 1.24 -8.65 -9.53
N TYR A 142 -0.06 -8.82 -9.79
CA TYR A 142 -1.06 -9.04 -8.76
C TYR A 142 -1.08 -10.48 -8.32
N ARG A 143 -0.76 -10.71 -7.05
CA ARG A 143 -0.77 -12.02 -6.38
C ARG A 143 -1.91 -12.08 -5.38
N THR A 144 -2.81 -13.05 -5.54
CA THR A 144 -3.98 -13.14 -4.68
C THR A 144 -3.80 -14.15 -3.57
N PHE A 145 -4.33 -13.85 -2.40
CA PHE A 145 -4.35 -14.73 -1.24
C PHE A 145 -5.77 -15.01 -0.73
N LYS A 146 -5.89 -15.99 0.15
CA LYS A 146 -7.10 -16.36 0.91
C LYS A 146 -6.77 -16.43 2.39
N THR A 147 -7.79 -16.29 3.23
CA THR A 147 -7.70 -16.54 4.67
C THR A 147 -7.04 -17.89 4.95
N GLY A 148 -6.10 -17.91 5.89
CA GLY A 148 -5.39 -19.12 6.30
C GLY A 148 -4.39 -19.65 5.25
N LYS A 149 -4.00 -18.80 4.29
CA LYS A 149 -2.93 -19.09 3.32
C LYS A 149 -1.85 -18.03 3.45
N ASN A 150 -0.86 -18.36 4.25
CA ASN A 150 0.27 -17.48 4.50
C ASN A 150 1.08 -17.24 3.23
N GLN A 151 1.67 -16.07 3.13
CA GLN A 151 2.55 -15.65 2.05
C GLN A 151 3.96 -15.55 2.61
N VAL A 152 4.87 -16.34 2.09
CA VAL A 152 6.29 -16.29 2.48
C VAL A 152 7.02 -15.43 1.47
N ILE A 153 7.64 -14.38 1.96
CA ILE A 153 8.40 -13.41 1.20
C ILE A 153 9.80 -13.34 1.82
N ASP A 154 10.71 -14.10 1.26
CA ASP A 154 12.08 -14.26 1.77
C ASP A 154 12.11 -14.52 3.30
N ASP A 155 12.55 -13.57 4.12
CA ASP A 155 12.65 -13.70 5.59
C ASP A 155 11.33 -13.37 6.33
N ILE A 156 10.32 -12.85 5.64
CA ILE A 156 9.03 -12.43 6.24
C ILE A 156 7.91 -13.40 5.85
N GLU A 157 7.10 -13.81 6.81
CA GLU A 157 5.86 -14.54 6.57
C GLU A 157 4.66 -13.66 6.93
N VAL A 158 3.72 -13.50 5.99
CA VAL A 158 2.51 -12.70 6.17
C VAL A 158 1.29 -13.62 6.24
N GLU A 159 0.58 -13.59 7.36
CA GLU A 159 -0.67 -14.30 7.59
C GLU A 159 -1.85 -13.35 7.37
N PRO A 160 -2.67 -13.52 6.30
CA PRO A 160 -3.87 -12.72 6.09
C PRO A 160 -5.01 -13.22 6.98
N VAL A 161 -5.52 -12.31 7.81
CA VAL A 161 -6.63 -12.56 8.73
C VAL A 161 -7.85 -11.78 8.25
N HIS A 162 -8.95 -12.49 7.95
CA HIS A 162 -10.18 -11.83 7.54
C HIS A 162 -10.78 -11.02 8.71
N VAL A 163 -11.14 -9.76 8.46
CA VAL A 163 -11.77 -8.86 9.44
C VAL A 163 -13.13 -8.37 8.94
N ASP A 164 -14.02 -8.04 9.86
CA ASP A 164 -15.32 -7.43 9.51
C ASP A 164 -15.15 -5.93 9.23
N HIS A 165 -15.62 -5.49 8.08
CA HIS A 165 -15.57 -4.09 7.64
C HIS A 165 -16.74 -3.77 6.70
N SER A 166 -16.84 -2.54 6.22
CA SER A 166 -17.89 -2.07 5.31
C SER A 166 -17.76 -2.61 3.88
N THR A 167 -16.64 -3.24 3.53
CA THR A 167 -16.40 -3.89 2.24
C THR A 167 -16.13 -5.38 2.42
N PRO A 168 -16.55 -6.25 1.49
CA PRO A 168 -16.19 -7.66 1.53
C PRO A 168 -14.69 -7.85 1.33
N ALA A 169 -14.14 -8.93 1.90
CA ALA A 169 -12.73 -9.29 1.81
C ALA A 169 -11.77 -8.21 2.35
N ALA A 170 -12.11 -7.64 3.50
CA ALA A 170 -11.17 -6.85 4.28
C ALA A 170 -10.28 -7.78 5.12
N TYR A 171 -9.00 -7.46 5.17
CA TYR A 171 -7.98 -8.24 5.85
C TYR A 171 -7.13 -7.37 6.77
N GLY A 172 -6.79 -7.92 7.94
CA GLY A 172 -5.60 -7.57 8.68
C GLY A 172 -4.47 -8.52 8.33
N PHE A 173 -3.27 -8.22 8.78
CA PHE A 173 -2.08 -9.03 8.56
C PHE A 173 -1.34 -9.27 9.86
N ILE A 174 -0.92 -10.52 10.11
CA ILE A 174 0.10 -10.84 11.10
C ILE A 174 1.39 -11.06 10.33
N VAL A 175 2.35 -10.19 10.53
CA VAL A 175 3.64 -10.21 9.85
C VAL A 175 4.68 -10.78 10.81
N HIS A 176 5.15 -11.99 10.52
CA HIS A 176 6.16 -12.67 11.31
C HIS A 176 7.54 -12.24 10.82
N THR A 177 8.34 -11.72 11.72
CA THR A 177 9.72 -11.29 11.51
C THR A 177 10.67 -12.08 12.40
N SER A 178 11.97 -11.93 12.20
CA SER A 178 12.99 -12.57 13.03
C SER A 178 12.94 -12.18 14.51
N GLU A 179 12.33 -11.03 14.85
CA GLU A 179 12.25 -10.51 16.22
C GLU A 179 10.86 -10.62 16.85
N GLY A 180 9.87 -11.09 16.10
CA GLY A 180 8.51 -11.25 16.59
C GLY A 180 7.46 -10.97 15.53
N ALA A 181 6.23 -10.72 15.98
CA ALA A 181 5.12 -10.48 15.07
C ALA A 181 4.63 -9.04 15.14
N VAL A 182 4.44 -8.43 13.98
CA VAL A 182 3.74 -7.15 13.81
C VAL A 182 2.29 -7.45 13.43
N VAL A 183 1.33 -6.88 14.14
CA VAL A 183 -0.10 -7.03 13.81
C VAL A 183 -0.60 -5.73 13.20
N TYR A 184 -1.01 -5.80 11.95
CA TYR A 184 -1.69 -4.73 11.22
C TYR A 184 -3.16 -5.11 11.05
N THR A 185 -4.05 -4.36 11.65
CA THR A 185 -5.48 -4.71 11.66
C THR A 185 -6.18 -4.39 10.35
N GLY A 186 -5.60 -3.52 9.52
CA GLY A 186 -6.39 -2.81 8.52
C GLY A 186 -7.56 -2.09 9.18
N ASP A 187 -8.60 -1.85 8.40
CA ASP A 187 -9.86 -1.31 8.92
C ASP A 187 -10.78 -2.44 9.38
N PHE A 188 -11.30 -2.35 10.58
CA PHE A 188 -12.24 -3.31 11.11
C PHE A 188 -13.33 -2.64 11.97
N ARG A 189 -14.44 -3.32 12.16
CA ARG A 189 -15.53 -2.92 13.06
C ARG A 189 -15.89 -4.03 14.02
N LEU A 190 -16.33 -3.64 15.22
CA LEU A 190 -16.74 -4.58 16.28
C LEU A 190 -18.28 -4.74 16.39
N HIS A 191 -19.05 -4.07 15.53
CA HIS A 191 -20.51 -4.05 15.56
C HIS A 191 -21.14 -4.66 14.29
N GLY A 192 -20.39 -5.49 13.58
CA GLY A 192 -20.88 -6.25 12.44
C GLY A 192 -21.90 -7.32 12.83
N PRO A 193 -22.61 -7.90 11.85
CA PRO A 193 -23.66 -8.89 12.09
C PRO A 193 -23.16 -10.28 12.51
N LYS A 194 -21.86 -10.44 12.74
CA LYS A 194 -21.24 -11.70 13.16
C LYS A 194 -20.61 -11.58 14.53
#